data_7b2ab3362898180b646a2c483144d489
#
_entry.id   7b2ab3362898180b646a2c483144d489
#
_cell.length_a   1.000
_cell.length_b   1.000
_cell.length_c   1.000
_cell.angle_alpha   90.00
_cell.angle_beta   90.00
_cell.angle_gamma   90.00
#
_symmetry.space_group_name_H-M   'P 1'
#
loop_
_entity.id
_entity.type
_entity.pdbx_description
1 polymer ?
#
loop_
_entity_poly.entity_id
_entity_poly.type
_entity_poly.pdbx_seq_one_letter_code
_entity_poly.pdbx_strand_id
1 'polypeptide(L)'
;EVLTAAIEDFRSKVNQMHNRLKGEFNIGIINNLVTMPRGYITNTLTQLAEEHAEVIINISMSTLSDIECRVLDNRLHAGVIPLVTPLSGLDYFDLYSESSFLYCGKNHPLFNQCSNIHLNELKKWQAILPNYAITSEAAKLHQLLDCKATASDREGIAFLILTGKFLGFLPDHYAKKWVEDGVMQPVLKDKMHYSTPICLITHKGKNHNNILKTFMEMLEKRIANN
;
A
#
# COMPACT_ATOMS: atom_id res chain seq x y z
N GLU A 1 54.77 6.36 7.34
CA GLU A 1 53.80 5.30 6.93
C GLU A 1 52.84 4.93 8.08
N VAL A 2 53.28 4.69 9.33
CA VAL A 2 52.43 4.32 10.47
C VAL A 2 51.45 5.46 10.84
N LEU A 3 51.89 6.72 10.78
CA LEU A 3 51.07 7.88 11.11
C LEU A 3 49.97 8.12 10.07
N THR A 4 50.26 7.88 8.78
CA THR A 4 49.34 8.04 7.69
C THR A 4 48.20 7.00 7.76
N ALA A 5 48.56 5.75 8.07
CA ALA A 5 47.59 4.67 8.28
C ALA A 5 46.69 4.92 9.53
N ALA A 6 47.24 5.45 10.59
CA ALA A 6 46.47 5.82 11.80
C ALA A 6 45.48 6.99 11.53
N ILE A 7 45.90 7.98 10.71
CA ILE A 7 45.02 9.08 10.31
C ILE A 7 43.91 8.60 9.38
N GLU A 8 44.19 7.69 8.47
CA GLU A 8 43.17 7.09 7.58
C GLU A 8 42.19 6.22 8.36
N ASP A 9 42.67 5.42 9.32
CA ASP A 9 41.79 4.62 10.19
C ASP A 9 40.92 5.52 11.10
N PHE A 10 41.50 6.58 11.64
CA PHE A 10 40.77 7.58 12.41
C PHE A 10 39.72 8.29 11.57
N ARG A 11 40.06 8.74 10.33
CA ARG A 11 39.08 9.34 9.39
C ARG A 11 38.00 8.36 9.02
N SER A 12 38.32 7.11 8.76
CA SER A 12 37.36 6.05 8.47
C SER A 12 36.40 5.83 9.65
N LYS A 13 36.95 5.74 10.90
CA LYS A 13 36.12 5.61 12.12
C LYS A 13 35.26 6.85 12.38
N VAL A 14 35.79 8.06 12.18
CA VAL A 14 35.01 9.32 12.30
C VAL A 14 33.90 9.38 11.26
N ASN A 15 34.17 9.01 10.01
CA ASN A 15 33.15 8.93 8.97
C ASN A 15 32.10 7.85 9.24
N GLN A 16 32.49 6.70 9.80
CA GLN A 16 31.56 5.67 10.28
C GLN A 16 30.71 6.15 11.47
N MET A 17 31.28 6.94 12.38
CA MET A 17 30.53 7.55 13.50
C MET A 17 29.58 8.67 13.01
N HIS A 18 29.97 9.45 11.99
CA HIS A 18 29.10 10.47 11.39
C HIS A 18 27.99 9.89 10.52
N ASN A 19 28.16 8.67 10.00
CA ASN A 19 27.14 7.97 9.20
C ASN A 19 26.17 7.11 10.03
N ARG A 20 26.31 7.05 11.36
CA ARG A 20 25.35 6.35 12.21
C ARG A 20 24.13 7.22 12.43
N LEU A 21 23.07 6.92 11.66
CA LEU A 21 21.75 7.52 11.92
C LEU A 21 21.24 6.99 13.26
N LYS A 22 20.65 7.90 14.05
CA LYS A 22 20.04 7.60 15.34
C LYS A 22 18.76 8.40 15.49
N GLY A 23 17.74 7.77 16.07
CA GLY A 23 16.44 8.38 16.32
C GLY A 23 15.30 7.52 15.83
N GLU A 24 14.13 8.12 15.69
CA GLU A 24 12.91 7.44 15.28
C GLU A 24 12.60 7.68 13.81
N PHE A 25 12.13 6.63 13.14
CA PHE A 25 11.53 6.68 11.82
C PHE A 25 10.06 6.24 11.91
N ASN A 26 9.16 7.21 11.85
CA ASN A 26 7.71 7.00 11.97
C ASN A 26 7.09 6.94 10.58
N ILE A 27 6.54 5.79 10.18
CA ILE A 27 5.89 5.60 8.89
C ILE A 27 4.45 5.10 9.07
N GLY A 28 3.51 5.70 8.33
CA GLY A 28 2.12 5.25 8.25
C GLY A 28 1.89 4.44 6.98
N ILE A 29 1.17 3.33 7.07
CA ILE A 29 0.89 2.46 5.92
C ILE A 29 -0.59 2.07 5.94
N ILE A 30 -1.27 2.10 4.79
CA ILE A 30 -2.62 1.51 4.70
C ILE A 30 -2.56 -0.02 4.84
N ASN A 31 -3.66 -0.62 5.27
CA ASN A 31 -3.77 -2.06 5.47
C ASN A 31 -3.52 -2.88 4.18
N ASN A 32 -3.05 -4.11 4.35
CA ASN A 32 -2.94 -5.18 3.33
C ASN A 32 -1.89 -4.95 2.23
N LEU A 33 -1.00 -3.96 2.32
CA LEU A 33 0.09 -3.80 1.35
C LEU A 33 1.24 -4.81 1.54
N VAL A 34 1.32 -5.48 2.68
CA VAL A 34 2.35 -6.49 2.97
C VAL A 34 2.33 -7.68 2.01
N THR A 35 1.19 -7.97 1.39
CA THR A 35 1.04 -9.05 0.41
C THR A 35 1.45 -8.67 -1.01
N MET A 36 1.88 -7.42 -1.24
CA MET A 36 2.38 -6.97 -2.53
C MET A 36 3.69 -7.70 -2.93
N PRO A 37 3.77 -8.27 -4.16
CA PRO A 37 4.89 -9.10 -4.56
C PRO A 37 6.26 -8.40 -4.58
N ARG A 38 6.29 -7.09 -4.88
CA ARG A 38 7.56 -6.36 -5.07
C ARG A 38 8.30 -6.03 -3.78
N GLY A 39 7.61 -5.94 -2.64
CA GLY A 39 8.21 -5.77 -1.32
C GLY A 39 9.12 -4.55 -1.15
N TYR A 40 8.96 -3.47 -1.95
CA TYR A 40 9.84 -2.31 -1.91
C TYR A 40 10.01 -1.73 -0.50
N ILE A 41 8.92 -1.53 0.22
CA ILE A 41 8.94 -0.99 1.58
C ILE A 41 9.61 -1.97 2.54
N THR A 42 9.21 -3.25 2.53
CA THR A 42 9.80 -4.27 3.41
C THR A 42 11.31 -4.37 3.22
N ASN A 43 11.75 -4.47 1.95
CA ASN A 43 13.17 -4.61 1.65
C ASN A 43 13.99 -3.35 1.98
N THR A 44 13.40 -2.15 1.85
CA THR A 44 14.06 -0.91 2.23
C THR A 44 14.15 -0.77 3.74
N LEU A 45 13.10 -1.17 4.49
CA LEU A 45 13.13 -1.21 5.95
C LEU A 45 14.15 -2.23 6.47
N THR A 46 14.29 -3.39 5.80
CA THR A 46 15.34 -4.38 6.11
C THR A 46 16.72 -3.73 6.00
N GLN A 47 17.01 -3.09 4.88
CA GLN A 47 18.29 -2.44 4.64
C GLN A 47 18.56 -1.32 5.67
N LEU A 48 17.56 -0.49 5.96
CA LEU A 48 17.66 0.56 6.97
C LEU A 48 18.01 -0.01 8.35
N ALA A 49 17.36 -1.11 8.75
CA ALA A 49 17.60 -1.76 10.04
C ALA A 49 18.98 -2.42 10.12
N GLU A 50 19.48 -3.00 9.02
CA GLU A 50 20.80 -3.61 8.95
C GLU A 50 21.94 -2.59 8.97
N GLU A 51 21.81 -1.49 8.21
CA GLU A 51 22.85 -0.48 8.08
C GLU A 51 22.85 0.53 9.24
N HIS A 52 21.70 0.73 9.92
CA HIS A 52 21.51 1.76 10.94
C HIS A 52 20.81 1.20 12.19
N ALA A 53 21.47 0.33 12.93
CA ALA A 53 20.91 -0.38 14.09
C ALA A 53 20.41 0.51 15.25
N GLU A 54 20.78 1.80 15.29
CA GLU A 54 20.31 2.76 16.30
C GLU A 54 19.03 3.51 15.88
N VAL A 55 18.47 3.20 14.67
CA VAL A 55 17.19 3.74 14.22
C VAL A 55 16.05 2.89 14.77
N ILE A 56 15.12 3.54 15.47
CA ILE A 56 13.88 2.92 15.94
C ILE A 56 12.82 3.11 14.85
N ILE A 57 12.35 2.01 14.26
CA ILE A 57 11.33 2.02 13.21
C ILE A 57 9.96 1.82 13.84
N ASN A 58 9.07 2.82 13.68
CA ASN A 58 7.69 2.78 14.15
C ASN A 58 6.74 2.74 12.95
N ILE A 59 6.02 1.63 12.79
CA ILE A 59 5.00 1.47 11.74
C ILE A 59 3.62 1.61 12.37
N SER A 60 2.76 2.44 11.78
CA SER A 60 1.35 2.55 12.17
C SER A 60 0.45 2.27 10.96
N MET A 61 -0.57 1.44 11.17
CA MET A 61 -1.60 1.18 10.17
C MET A 61 -2.78 2.11 10.43
N SER A 62 -3.25 2.83 9.40
CA SER A 62 -4.36 3.77 9.54
C SER A 62 -5.08 4.01 8.21
N THR A 63 -6.10 4.86 8.23
CA THR A 63 -6.82 5.27 7.03
C THR A 63 -6.00 6.25 6.20
N LEU A 64 -6.31 6.37 4.90
CA LEU A 64 -5.69 7.32 3.97
C LEU A 64 -5.65 8.75 4.58
N SER A 65 -6.79 9.26 5.01
CA SER A 65 -6.91 10.63 5.53
C SER A 65 -6.13 10.85 6.83
N ASP A 66 -6.09 9.86 7.73
CA ASP A 66 -5.30 9.97 8.96
C ASP A 66 -3.80 9.99 8.67
N ILE A 67 -3.33 9.15 7.75
CA ILE A 67 -1.92 9.14 7.34
C ILE A 67 -1.54 10.48 6.70
N GLU A 68 -2.34 11.00 5.77
CA GLU A 68 -2.11 12.31 5.14
C GLU A 68 -2.03 13.44 6.17
N CYS A 69 -3.00 13.53 7.09
CA CYS A 69 -3.00 14.52 8.17
C CYS A 69 -1.75 14.40 9.05
N ARG A 70 -1.37 13.19 9.45
CA ARG A 70 -0.22 12.97 10.33
C ARG A 70 1.12 13.26 9.63
N VAL A 71 1.23 13.09 8.31
CA VAL A 71 2.40 13.53 7.54
C VAL A 71 2.43 15.06 7.44
N LEU A 72 1.30 15.72 7.16
CA LEU A 72 1.20 17.17 7.14
C LEU A 72 1.53 17.81 8.50
N ASP A 73 1.12 17.17 9.61
CA ASP A 73 1.40 17.62 10.98
C ASP A 73 2.82 17.23 11.47
N ASN A 74 3.64 16.58 10.63
CA ASN A 74 4.96 16.04 10.98
C ASN A 74 4.94 15.01 12.13
N ARG A 75 3.82 14.34 12.39
CA ARG A 75 3.72 13.19 13.32
C ARG A 75 4.17 11.88 12.68
N LEU A 76 4.13 11.82 11.34
CA LEU A 76 4.78 10.78 10.52
C LEU A 76 5.81 11.42 9.62
N HIS A 77 6.92 10.72 9.40
CA HIS A 77 7.95 11.13 8.46
C HIS A 77 7.57 10.79 7.03
N ALA A 78 6.88 9.66 6.83
CA ALA A 78 6.38 9.21 5.54
C ALA A 78 5.05 8.46 5.69
N GLY A 79 4.31 8.36 4.58
CA GLY A 79 3.12 7.54 4.46
C GLY A 79 3.13 6.69 3.19
N VAL A 80 2.57 5.48 3.22
CA VAL A 80 2.35 4.64 2.02
C VAL A 80 0.86 4.49 1.82
N ILE A 81 0.35 5.09 0.74
CA ILE A 81 -1.08 5.29 0.51
C ILE A 81 -1.46 5.12 -0.97
N PRO A 82 -2.73 4.84 -1.29
CA PRO A 82 -3.25 4.96 -2.65
C PRO A 82 -3.33 6.43 -3.05
N LEU A 83 -2.95 6.73 -4.28
CA LEU A 83 -3.12 8.05 -4.87
C LEU A 83 -4.56 8.21 -5.38
N VAL A 84 -5.42 8.83 -4.57
CA VAL A 84 -6.82 9.11 -4.93
C VAL A 84 -6.99 10.56 -5.37
N THR A 85 -6.66 11.50 -4.49
CA THR A 85 -6.69 12.94 -4.77
C THR A 85 -5.48 13.58 -4.12
N PRO A 86 -4.54 14.14 -4.89
CA PRO A 86 -3.37 14.78 -4.33
C PRO A 86 -3.72 15.98 -3.45
N LEU A 87 -3.10 16.07 -2.27
CA LEU A 87 -3.22 17.21 -1.36
C LEU A 87 -2.04 18.17 -1.53
N SER A 88 -2.32 19.47 -1.45
CA SER A 88 -1.27 20.47 -1.34
C SER A 88 -0.50 20.29 -0.03
N GLY A 89 0.82 20.46 -0.06
CA GLY A 89 1.67 20.27 1.13
C GLY A 89 2.28 18.88 1.26
N LEU A 90 1.96 17.95 0.37
CA LEU A 90 2.59 16.63 0.28
C LEU A 90 3.38 16.49 -1.02
N ASP A 91 4.51 15.80 -0.96
CA ASP A 91 5.23 15.26 -2.11
C ASP A 91 4.86 13.78 -2.28
N TYR A 92 4.70 13.32 -3.53
CA TYR A 92 4.26 11.99 -3.90
C TYR A 92 5.32 11.28 -4.72
N PHE A 93 5.69 10.07 -4.32
CA PHE A 93 6.67 9.21 -4.99
C PHE A 93 6.00 7.91 -5.39
N ASP A 94 5.93 7.66 -6.68
CA ASP A 94 5.28 6.45 -7.20
C ASP A 94 6.04 5.19 -6.80
N LEU A 95 5.33 4.21 -6.25
CA LEU A 95 5.89 2.91 -5.89
C LEU A 95 5.50 1.83 -6.90
N TYR A 96 4.22 1.62 -7.09
CA TYR A 96 3.65 0.61 -7.99
C TYR A 96 2.16 0.89 -8.23
N SER A 97 1.59 0.13 -9.17
CA SER A 97 0.15 0.12 -9.42
C SER A 97 -0.47 -1.16 -8.87
N GLU A 98 -1.54 -1.03 -8.11
CA GLU A 98 -2.28 -2.14 -7.49
C GLU A 98 -3.54 -2.43 -8.30
N SER A 99 -3.68 -3.67 -8.79
CA SER A 99 -4.87 -4.10 -9.56
C SER A 99 -5.91 -4.68 -8.62
N SER A 100 -7.15 -4.19 -8.72
CA SER A 100 -8.30 -4.69 -7.96
C SER A 100 -9.33 -5.28 -8.92
N PHE A 101 -9.89 -6.42 -8.55
CA PHE A 101 -10.93 -7.13 -9.31
C PHE A 101 -12.19 -7.30 -8.47
N LEU A 102 -13.34 -7.43 -9.16
CA LEU A 102 -14.59 -7.80 -8.49
C LEU A 102 -14.59 -9.29 -8.19
N TYR A 103 -14.90 -9.67 -6.96
CA TYR A 103 -14.91 -11.05 -6.49
C TYR A 103 -16.28 -11.47 -5.95
N CYS A 104 -16.55 -12.78 -6.01
CA CYS A 104 -17.60 -13.45 -5.27
C CYS A 104 -17.06 -14.63 -4.47
N GLY A 105 -17.72 -14.98 -3.36
CA GLY A 105 -17.38 -16.14 -2.55
C GLY A 105 -18.01 -17.44 -3.06
N LYS A 106 -17.48 -18.59 -2.64
CA LYS A 106 -17.88 -19.95 -3.08
C LYS A 106 -19.38 -20.23 -3.02
N ASN A 107 -20.08 -19.67 -2.02
CA ASN A 107 -21.51 -19.90 -1.84
C ASN A 107 -22.39 -18.86 -2.59
N HIS A 108 -21.78 -17.99 -3.38
CA HIS A 108 -22.51 -17.03 -4.19
C HIS A 108 -23.08 -17.70 -5.45
N PRO A 109 -24.32 -17.41 -5.88
CA PRO A 109 -24.92 -18.03 -7.08
C PRO A 109 -24.10 -17.84 -8.36
N LEU A 110 -23.32 -16.76 -8.46
CA LEU A 110 -22.44 -16.50 -9.60
C LEU A 110 -21.14 -17.32 -9.61
N PHE A 111 -20.76 -17.99 -8.53
CA PHE A 111 -19.44 -18.58 -8.39
C PHE A 111 -19.04 -19.49 -9.56
N ASN A 112 -19.96 -20.30 -10.08
CA ASN A 112 -19.69 -21.22 -11.18
C ASN A 112 -19.94 -20.61 -12.58
N GLN A 113 -20.29 -19.33 -12.69
CA GLN A 113 -20.60 -18.65 -13.95
C GLN A 113 -19.98 -17.24 -14.03
N CYS A 114 -18.94 -16.97 -13.28
CA CYS A 114 -18.32 -15.65 -13.14
C CYS A 114 -17.91 -15.00 -14.47
N SER A 115 -17.57 -15.77 -15.48
CA SER A 115 -17.16 -15.28 -16.82
C SER A 115 -18.30 -15.18 -17.82
N ASN A 116 -19.47 -15.79 -17.55
CA ASN A 116 -20.54 -15.99 -18.53
C ASN A 116 -21.74 -15.07 -18.32
N ILE A 117 -21.67 -14.09 -17.45
CA ILE A 117 -22.75 -13.12 -17.19
C ILE A 117 -22.54 -11.83 -17.98
N HIS A 118 -23.62 -11.10 -18.20
CA HIS A 118 -23.56 -9.76 -18.77
C HIS A 118 -23.46 -8.68 -17.70
N LEU A 119 -22.79 -7.56 -18.00
CA LEU A 119 -22.66 -6.42 -17.08
C LEU A 119 -23.98 -5.95 -16.47
N ASN A 120 -25.06 -5.94 -17.28
CA ASN A 120 -26.40 -5.52 -16.85
C ASN A 120 -26.99 -6.42 -15.76
N GLU A 121 -26.50 -7.65 -15.63
CA GLU A 121 -26.96 -8.61 -14.65
C GLU A 121 -26.35 -8.41 -13.29
N LEU A 122 -25.23 -7.67 -13.20
CA LEU A 122 -24.56 -7.39 -11.92
C LEU A 122 -25.48 -6.67 -10.93
N LYS A 123 -26.40 -5.82 -11.41
CA LYS A 123 -27.39 -5.13 -10.56
C LYS A 123 -28.40 -6.05 -9.89
N LYS A 124 -28.49 -7.32 -10.29
CA LYS A 124 -29.32 -8.33 -9.60
C LYS A 124 -28.73 -8.82 -8.30
N TRP A 125 -27.43 -8.53 -8.07
CA TRP A 125 -26.68 -9.07 -6.96
C TRP A 125 -26.21 -7.96 -6.03
N GLN A 126 -26.33 -8.19 -4.73
CA GLN A 126 -25.88 -7.24 -3.73
C GLN A 126 -24.36 -7.12 -3.74
N ALA A 127 -23.87 -5.89 -3.57
CA ALA A 127 -22.45 -5.59 -3.57
C ALA A 127 -22.06 -4.71 -2.39
N ILE A 128 -20.75 -4.56 -2.22
CA ILE A 128 -20.13 -3.80 -1.13
C ILE A 128 -19.61 -2.49 -1.69
N LEU A 129 -19.97 -1.38 -1.04
CA LEU A 129 -19.35 -0.07 -1.27
C LEU A 129 -18.29 0.17 -0.19
N PRO A 130 -17.03 0.48 -0.55
CA PRO A 130 -16.03 0.92 0.41
C PRO A 130 -16.46 2.20 1.12
N ASN A 131 -16.29 2.25 2.44
CA ASN A 131 -16.50 3.47 3.24
C ASN A 131 -15.20 4.26 3.41
N TYR A 132 -14.40 4.35 2.33
CA TYR A 132 -13.17 5.14 2.23
C TYR A 132 -13.04 5.70 0.81
N ALA A 133 -12.16 6.68 0.63
CA ALA A 133 -11.94 7.32 -0.66
C ALA A 133 -11.41 6.32 -1.70
N ILE A 134 -12.02 6.32 -2.89
CA ILE A 134 -11.65 5.50 -4.04
C ILE A 134 -11.43 6.38 -5.26
N THR A 135 -10.70 5.87 -6.24
CA THR A 135 -10.46 6.59 -7.50
C THR A 135 -11.76 6.79 -8.30
N SER A 136 -11.77 7.76 -9.20
CA SER A 136 -12.93 8.00 -10.08
C SER A 136 -13.24 6.78 -10.96
N GLU A 137 -12.23 6.01 -11.36
CA GLU A 137 -12.40 4.77 -12.11
C GLU A 137 -13.12 3.71 -11.27
N ALA A 138 -12.66 3.48 -10.03
CA ALA A 138 -13.34 2.57 -9.10
C ALA A 138 -14.79 3.00 -8.84
N ALA A 139 -15.03 4.30 -8.63
CA ALA A 139 -16.38 4.83 -8.40
C ALA A 139 -17.34 4.53 -9.58
N LYS A 140 -16.88 4.68 -10.83
CA LYS A 140 -17.67 4.33 -12.04
C LYS A 140 -18.07 2.86 -12.06
N LEU A 141 -17.18 1.95 -11.67
CA LEU A 141 -17.50 0.52 -11.61
C LEU A 141 -18.49 0.20 -10.48
N HIS A 142 -18.39 0.85 -9.32
CA HIS A 142 -19.36 0.66 -8.23
C HIS A 142 -20.77 1.13 -8.62
N GLN A 143 -20.91 2.12 -9.51
CA GLN A 143 -22.23 2.56 -10.03
C GLN A 143 -22.95 1.48 -10.87
N LEU A 144 -22.24 0.47 -11.35
CA LEU A 144 -22.79 -0.68 -12.08
C LEU A 144 -23.36 -1.75 -11.14
N LEU A 145 -23.19 -1.61 -9.82
CA LEU A 145 -23.55 -2.59 -8.80
C LEU A 145 -24.74 -2.11 -7.94
N ASP A 146 -25.44 -3.04 -7.31
CA ASP A 146 -26.44 -2.76 -6.27
C ASP A 146 -25.76 -2.82 -4.88
N CYS A 147 -25.15 -1.71 -4.46
CA CYS A 147 -24.41 -1.64 -3.19
C CYS A 147 -25.38 -1.59 -2.01
N LYS A 148 -25.43 -2.66 -1.19
CA LYS A 148 -26.26 -2.84 0.00
C LYS A 148 -25.49 -3.07 1.28
N ALA A 149 -24.16 -3.14 1.20
CA ALA A 149 -23.27 -3.29 2.35
C ALA A 149 -22.11 -2.31 2.24
N THR A 150 -21.50 -1.95 3.35
CA THR A 150 -20.31 -1.11 3.40
C THR A 150 -19.23 -1.74 4.27
N ALA A 151 -17.98 -1.43 3.98
CA ALA A 151 -16.83 -1.84 4.80
C ALA A 151 -15.81 -0.70 4.86
N SER A 152 -15.15 -0.55 6.01
CA SER A 152 -14.17 0.49 6.27
C SER A 152 -12.76 0.15 5.80
N ASP A 153 -12.52 -1.11 5.47
CA ASP A 153 -11.24 -1.63 5.01
C ASP A 153 -11.41 -2.88 4.14
N ARG A 154 -10.29 -3.37 3.61
CA ARG A 154 -10.25 -4.54 2.71
C ARG A 154 -10.58 -5.85 3.43
N GLU A 155 -10.26 -5.96 4.71
CA GLU A 155 -10.59 -7.15 5.50
C GLU A 155 -12.11 -7.26 5.69
N GLY A 156 -12.79 -6.15 6.01
CA GLY A 156 -14.25 -6.11 6.07
C GLY A 156 -14.92 -6.46 4.74
N ILE A 157 -14.35 -6.01 3.61
CA ILE A 157 -14.81 -6.41 2.27
C ILE A 157 -14.66 -7.93 2.09
N ALA A 158 -13.50 -8.51 2.45
CA ALA A 158 -13.26 -9.94 2.35
C ALA A 158 -14.24 -10.76 3.20
N PHE A 159 -14.52 -10.35 4.44
CA PHE A 159 -15.55 -10.98 5.28
C PHE A 159 -16.90 -11.05 4.58
N LEU A 160 -17.36 -9.95 3.99
CA LEU A 160 -18.64 -9.88 3.31
C LEU A 160 -18.70 -10.75 2.04
N ILE A 161 -17.62 -10.76 1.24
CA ILE A 161 -17.51 -11.63 0.06
C ILE A 161 -17.59 -13.10 0.47
N LEU A 162 -16.86 -13.50 1.51
CA LEU A 162 -16.79 -14.89 1.99
C LEU A 162 -18.12 -15.40 2.55
N THR A 163 -19.07 -14.51 2.90
CA THR A 163 -20.44 -14.94 3.24
C THR A 163 -21.15 -15.60 2.05
N GLY A 164 -20.68 -15.36 0.81
CA GLY A 164 -21.35 -15.80 -0.42
C GLY A 164 -22.62 -15.02 -0.75
N LYS A 165 -22.83 -13.83 -0.16
CA LYS A 165 -24.01 -12.98 -0.41
C LYS A 165 -23.69 -11.70 -1.17
N PHE A 166 -22.46 -11.24 -1.11
CA PHE A 166 -22.06 -9.94 -1.65
C PHE A 166 -20.91 -10.08 -2.66
N LEU A 167 -20.96 -9.22 -3.67
CA LEU A 167 -19.85 -8.94 -4.57
C LEU A 167 -19.00 -7.80 -3.98
N GLY A 168 -17.68 -7.85 -4.14
CA GLY A 168 -16.80 -6.79 -3.67
C GLY A 168 -15.49 -6.72 -4.43
N PHE A 169 -14.91 -5.53 -4.49
CA PHE A 169 -13.58 -5.35 -5.07
C PHE A 169 -12.49 -5.57 -4.03
N LEU A 170 -11.48 -6.35 -4.40
CA LEU A 170 -10.26 -6.54 -3.61
C LEU A 170 -9.04 -6.49 -4.51
N PRO A 171 -7.88 -6.06 -3.99
CA PRO A 171 -6.61 -6.22 -4.67
C PRO A 171 -6.31 -7.69 -4.94
N ASP A 172 -5.76 -7.97 -6.11
CA ASP A 172 -5.47 -9.34 -6.56
C ASP A 172 -4.48 -10.06 -5.62
N HIS A 173 -3.42 -9.38 -5.21
CA HIS A 173 -2.43 -9.92 -4.28
C HIS A 173 -3.03 -10.27 -2.91
N TYR A 174 -4.04 -9.52 -2.44
CA TYR A 174 -4.71 -9.77 -1.18
C TYR A 174 -5.74 -10.90 -1.30
N ALA A 175 -6.48 -10.95 -2.42
CA ALA A 175 -7.47 -12.00 -2.68
C ALA A 175 -6.83 -13.35 -3.04
N LYS A 176 -5.55 -13.36 -3.45
CA LYS A 176 -4.84 -14.52 -4.01
C LYS A 176 -5.04 -15.78 -3.22
N LYS A 177 -4.85 -15.75 -1.89
CA LYS A 177 -4.97 -16.93 -1.01
C LYS A 177 -6.36 -17.59 -1.11
N TRP A 178 -7.44 -16.80 -1.13
CA TRP A 178 -8.81 -17.34 -1.21
C TRP A 178 -9.15 -17.83 -2.61
N VAL A 179 -8.53 -17.27 -3.64
CA VAL A 179 -8.67 -17.75 -5.01
C VAL A 179 -7.95 -19.09 -5.18
N GLU A 180 -6.73 -19.22 -4.67
CA GLU A 180 -5.95 -20.48 -4.68
C GLU A 180 -6.64 -21.57 -3.87
N ASP A 181 -7.27 -21.23 -2.75
CA ASP A 181 -8.07 -22.16 -1.91
C ASP A 181 -9.44 -22.51 -2.53
N GLY A 182 -9.79 -21.93 -3.68
CA GLY A 182 -11.06 -22.18 -4.39
C GLY A 182 -12.31 -21.71 -3.64
N VAL A 183 -12.18 -20.73 -2.73
CA VAL A 183 -13.29 -20.17 -1.95
C VAL A 183 -13.71 -18.76 -2.42
N MET A 184 -12.96 -18.16 -3.35
CA MET A 184 -13.26 -16.88 -3.98
C MET A 184 -12.91 -16.92 -5.46
N GLN A 185 -13.69 -16.26 -6.31
CA GLN A 185 -13.43 -16.15 -7.74
C GLN A 185 -13.66 -14.73 -8.26
N PRO A 186 -12.83 -14.25 -9.23
CA PRO A 186 -13.06 -12.98 -9.90
C PRO A 186 -14.26 -13.07 -10.84
N VAL A 187 -15.10 -12.05 -10.80
CA VAL A 187 -16.32 -11.90 -11.63
C VAL A 187 -16.02 -10.94 -12.78
N LEU A 188 -16.25 -11.38 -14.02
CA LEU A 188 -15.99 -10.59 -15.24
C LEU A 188 -14.60 -9.94 -15.21
N LYS A 189 -13.55 -10.74 -14.99
CA LYS A 189 -12.19 -10.29 -14.75
C LYS A 189 -11.69 -9.24 -15.74
N ASP A 190 -12.06 -9.36 -17.03
CA ASP A 190 -11.60 -8.45 -18.08
C ASP A 190 -12.36 -7.12 -18.13
N LYS A 191 -13.46 -6.99 -17.39
CA LYS A 191 -14.36 -5.81 -17.43
C LYS A 191 -14.52 -5.15 -16.06
N MET A 192 -14.48 -5.94 -14.99
CA MET A 192 -14.72 -5.48 -13.62
C MET A 192 -13.42 -5.44 -12.82
N HIS A 193 -12.52 -4.58 -13.27
CA HIS A 193 -11.24 -4.31 -12.62
C HIS A 193 -10.86 -2.84 -12.75
N TYR A 194 -10.02 -2.38 -11.86
CA TYR A 194 -9.39 -1.06 -11.93
C TYR A 194 -7.99 -1.13 -11.33
N SER A 195 -7.19 -0.10 -11.63
CA SER A 195 -5.84 0.03 -11.11
C SER A 195 -5.71 1.27 -10.24
N THR A 196 -5.00 1.15 -9.12
CA THR A 196 -4.79 2.27 -8.20
C THR A 196 -3.29 2.46 -8.01
N PRO A 197 -2.72 3.64 -8.33
CA PRO A 197 -1.34 3.95 -7.99
C PRO A 197 -1.17 3.95 -6.48
N ILE A 198 -0.12 3.28 -5.98
CA ILE A 198 0.33 3.34 -4.59
C ILE A 198 1.60 4.18 -4.56
N CYS A 199 1.62 5.16 -3.70
CA CYS A 199 2.73 6.09 -3.55
C CYS A 199 3.21 6.18 -2.10
N LEU A 200 4.45 6.60 -1.95
CA LEU A 200 4.99 7.10 -0.71
C LEU A 200 4.78 8.61 -0.68
N ILE A 201 4.29 9.13 0.44
CA ILE A 201 4.11 10.55 0.66
C ILE A 201 5.04 11.06 1.75
N THR A 202 5.51 12.29 1.59
CA THR A 202 6.27 13.04 2.59
C THR A 202 5.76 14.47 2.69
N HIS A 203 6.07 15.18 3.77
CA HIS A 203 5.74 16.59 3.89
C HIS A 203 6.57 17.42 2.92
N LYS A 204 5.93 18.25 2.10
CA LYS A 204 6.57 19.10 1.10
C LYS A 204 7.49 20.14 1.74
N GLY A 205 8.72 20.24 1.25
CA GLY A 205 9.67 21.30 1.65
C GLY A 205 10.29 21.13 3.05
N LYS A 206 10.03 20.03 3.77
CA LYS A 206 10.64 19.73 5.08
C LYS A 206 11.43 18.43 5.08
N ASN A 207 12.58 18.42 4.41
CA ASN A 207 13.51 17.29 4.44
C ASN A 207 14.63 17.49 5.48
N HIS A 208 14.28 17.74 6.75
CA HIS A 208 15.28 17.87 7.82
C HIS A 208 15.59 16.56 8.55
N ASN A 209 14.86 15.47 8.25
CA ASN A 209 15.11 14.17 8.86
C ASN A 209 16.08 13.35 7.99
N ASN A 210 17.31 13.20 8.47
CA ASN A 210 18.36 12.44 7.77
C ASN A 210 17.97 10.96 7.58
N ILE A 211 17.17 10.38 8.50
CA ILE A 211 16.70 8.99 8.38
C ILE A 211 15.73 8.88 7.20
N LEU A 212 14.78 9.82 7.07
CA LEU A 212 13.87 9.86 5.94
C LEU A 212 14.64 10.01 4.61
N LYS A 213 15.62 10.91 4.57
CA LYS A 213 16.45 11.11 3.37
C LYS A 213 17.16 9.82 2.97
N THR A 214 17.82 9.15 3.90
CA THR A 214 18.51 7.87 3.66
C THR A 214 17.52 6.79 3.21
N PHE A 215 16.37 6.68 3.87
CA PHE A 215 15.31 5.76 3.47
C PHE A 215 14.83 6.00 2.03
N MET A 216 14.62 7.26 1.64
CA MET A 216 14.23 7.63 0.28
C MET A 216 15.30 7.25 -0.75
N GLU A 217 16.58 7.55 -0.47
CA GLU A 217 17.71 7.19 -1.37
C GLU A 217 17.82 5.66 -1.56
N MET A 218 17.61 4.88 -0.50
CA MET A 218 17.58 3.41 -0.58
C MET A 218 16.41 2.92 -1.42
N LEU A 219 15.22 3.51 -1.22
CA LEU A 219 14.00 3.16 -1.94
C LEU A 219 14.09 3.48 -3.43
N GLU A 220 14.57 4.68 -3.79
CA GLU A 220 14.75 5.10 -5.19
C GLU A 220 15.73 4.18 -5.94
N LYS A 221 16.86 3.85 -5.33
CA LYS A 221 17.82 2.89 -5.91
C LYS A 221 17.20 1.53 -6.18
N ARG A 222 16.32 1.08 -5.29
CA ARG A 222 15.64 -0.21 -5.41
C ARG A 222 14.58 -0.20 -6.50
N ILE A 223 13.85 0.90 -6.66
CA ILE A 223 12.85 1.05 -7.73
C ILE A 223 13.54 1.13 -9.09
N ALA A 224 14.65 1.86 -9.19
CA ALA A 224 15.40 2.01 -10.44
C ALA A 224 16.07 0.71 -10.94
N ASN A 225 16.34 -0.25 -10.04
CA ASN A 225 17.00 -1.53 -10.35
C ASN A 225 16.00 -2.68 -10.67
N ASN A 226 14.69 -2.41 -10.71
CA ASN A 226 13.63 -3.38 -11.05
C ASN A 226 12.82 -2.94 -12.28
#